data_ce43dd1b264db1d6ff65bd3dbb6845bc
#
_entry.id   ce43dd1b264db1d6ff65bd3dbb6845bc
#
_cell.length_a   1.000
_cell.length_b   1.000
_cell.length_c   1.000
_cell.angle_alpha   90.00
_cell.angle_beta   90.00
_cell.angle_gamma   90.00
#
_symmetry.space_group_name_H-M   'P 1'
#
loop_
_entity.id
_entity.type
_entity.pdbx_description
1 polymer ?
#
loop_
_entity_poly.entity_id
_entity_poly.type
_entity_poly.pdbx_seq_one_letter_code
_entity_poly.pdbx_strand_id
1 'polypeptide(L)'
;MPESARQPLPLFDAHFHIIDPRYPLIPNRGYLPDAFTCEDYRQRMAAYPLQGGVVVSGSFQGFDQSYLVAALQRLGPGFAGVTQLPGDVDDAELNRLDRAGVRGVRFNLYRGGSAAVDELEQVAWRVYERLGWHVELYLSGDALIALESRLAALPAVAIDHLGLTAEGGTALLRLAEQGVRVKACGFGRVDFPLESRLRALNEAHPGCLMFGSDLPSTRAPRPFQDADVGRIIDSLGDAAALRVLCDNARAFYRIGT
;
A
#
# COMPACT_ATOMS: atom_id res chain seq x y z
N MET A 1 -3.46 30.98 -26.48
CA MET A 1 -4.51 29.98 -26.21
C MET A 1 -4.47 29.69 -24.73
N PRO A 2 -5.53 29.91 -23.94
CA PRO A 2 -5.49 29.47 -22.54
C PRO A 2 -5.34 27.95 -22.54
N GLU A 3 -4.38 27.46 -21.79
CA GLU A 3 -4.22 26.04 -21.47
C GLU A 3 -5.57 25.54 -20.91
N SER A 4 -6.22 24.68 -21.65
CA SER A 4 -7.45 24.03 -21.17
C SER A 4 -7.10 23.37 -19.85
N ALA A 5 -7.67 23.85 -18.74
CA ALA A 5 -7.45 23.28 -17.43
C ALA A 5 -7.80 21.78 -17.51
N ARG A 6 -6.76 20.93 -17.43
CA ARG A 6 -6.88 19.48 -17.47
C ARG A 6 -7.80 19.04 -16.34
N GLN A 7 -8.85 18.31 -16.64
CA GLN A 7 -9.69 17.75 -15.57
C GLN A 7 -8.85 16.81 -14.70
N PRO A 8 -8.94 16.92 -13.37
CA PRO A 8 -8.19 16.06 -12.48
C PRO A 8 -8.60 14.59 -12.68
N LEU A 9 -7.60 13.70 -12.82
CA LEU A 9 -7.85 12.27 -12.95
C LEU A 9 -8.45 11.71 -11.65
N PRO A 10 -9.34 10.71 -11.73
CA PRO A 10 -9.83 10.01 -10.54
C PRO A 10 -8.67 9.36 -9.80
N LEU A 11 -8.75 9.36 -8.48
CA LEU A 11 -7.68 8.89 -7.60
C LEU A 11 -8.21 7.84 -6.62
N PHE A 12 -7.52 6.71 -6.53
CA PHE A 12 -7.70 5.70 -5.50
C PHE A 12 -6.39 5.58 -4.72
N ASP A 13 -6.44 5.88 -3.42
CA ASP A 13 -5.26 5.91 -2.57
C ASP A 13 -4.96 4.52 -1.99
N ALA A 14 -4.10 3.74 -2.64
CA ALA A 14 -3.81 2.37 -2.23
C ALA A 14 -2.91 2.24 -0.99
N HIS A 15 -2.49 3.35 -0.36
CA HIS A 15 -1.64 3.27 0.82
C HIS A 15 -1.70 4.54 1.67
N PHE A 16 -2.42 4.49 2.79
CA PHE A 16 -2.36 5.51 3.83
C PHE A 16 -2.60 4.87 5.20
N HIS A 17 -2.31 5.62 6.26
CA HIS A 17 -2.48 5.16 7.64
C HIS A 17 -3.52 6.02 8.35
N ILE A 18 -4.28 5.40 9.27
CA ILE A 18 -5.11 6.10 10.25
C ILE A 18 -4.49 5.87 11.62
N ILE A 19 -4.26 6.95 12.35
CA ILE A 19 -3.69 6.95 13.68
C ILE A 19 -4.68 7.66 14.60
N ASP A 20 -5.57 6.87 15.18
CA ASP A 20 -6.61 7.39 16.06
C ASP A 20 -6.21 7.11 17.52
N PRO A 21 -5.95 8.14 18.33
CA PRO A 21 -5.46 7.98 19.70
C PRO A 21 -6.46 7.31 20.65
N ARG A 22 -7.69 7.09 20.22
CA ARG A 22 -8.70 6.34 20.99
C ARG A 22 -8.43 4.83 21.00
N TYR A 23 -7.53 4.34 20.14
CA TYR A 23 -7.16 2.93 20.02
C TYR A 23 -5.72 2.71 20.47
N PRO A 24 -5.37 1.46 20.84
CA PRO A 24 -4.02 1.14 21.31
C PRO A 24 -2.94 1.48 20.27
N LEU A 25 -1.87 2.11 20.74
CA LEU A 25 -0.65 2.35 19.97
C LEU A 25 0.56 1.83 20.74
N ILE A 26 1.47 1.17 20.05
CA ILE A 26 2.68 0.58 20.62
C ILE A 26 3.90 1.32 20.07
N PRO A 27 4.78 1.87 20.91
CA PRO A 27 6.01 2.46 20.43
C PRO A 27 6.85 1.43 19.65
N ASN A 28 7.23 1.79 18.43
CA ASN A 28 8.12 0.97 17.62
C ASN A 28 9.51 1.62 17.55
N ARG A 29 10.51 0.98 18.14
CA ARG A 29 11.88 1.53 18.28
C ARG A 29 11.87 2.95 18.87
N GLY A 30 11.08 3.14 19.93
CA GLY A 30 10.94 4.43 20.62
C GLY A 30 10.11 5.49 19.90
N TYR A 31 9.57 5.19 18.72
CA TYR A 31 8.73 6.11 17.95
C TYR A 31 7.24 5.82 18.15
N LEU A 32 6.49 6.86 18.43
CA LEU A 32 5.04 6.89 18.42
C LEU A 32 4.60 8.02 17.48
N PRO A 33 3.73 7.78 16.50
CA PRO A 33 3.27 8.81 15.57
C PRO A 33 2.27 9.76 16.20
N ASP A 34 2.20 10.96 15.65
CA ASP A 34 1.12 11.89 15.93
C ASP A 34 -0.23 11.35 15.42
N ALA A 35 -1.32 11.87 15.98
CA ALA A 35 -2.66 11.52 15.54
C ALA A 35 -2.89 11.93 14.07
N PHE A 36 -3.56 11.04 13.33
CA PHE A 36 -4.04 11.30 11.98
C PHE A 36 -5.32 10.50 11.76
N THR A 37 -6.45 11.14 11.95
CA THR A 37 -7.77 10.52 11.96
C THR A 37 -8.38 10.39 10.56
N CYS A 38 -9.54 9.76 10.46
CA CYS A 38 -10.31 9.71 9.20
C CYS A 38 -10.73 11.11 8.73
N GLU A 39 -10.94 12.05 9.66
CA GLU A 39 -11.26 13.45 9.34
C GLU A 39 -10.07 14.16 8.74
N ASP A 40 -8.90 14.01 9.34
CA ASP A 40 -7.65 14.60 8.85
C ASP A 40 -7.34 14.10 7.45
N TYR A 41 -7.50 12.78 7.22
CA TYR A 41 -7.35 12.18 5.91
C TYR A 41 -8.32 12.77 4.88
N ARG A 42 -9.62 12.83 5.19
CA ARG A 42 -10.62 13.40 4.29
C ARG A 42 -10.34 14.86 3.97
N GLN A 43 -9.97 15.63 4.96
CA GLN A 43 -9.61 17.05 4.79
C GLN A 43 -8.37 17.18 3.88
N ARG A 44 -7.34 16.38 4.11
CA ARG A 44 -6.11 16.40 3.28
C ARG A 44 -6.37 16.00 1.83
N MET A 45 -7.27 15.06 1.60
CA MET A 45 -7.58 14.53 0.28
C MET A 45 -8.77 15.23 -0.41
N ALA A 46 -9.36 16.25 0.18
CA ALA A 46 -10.58 16.91 -0.32
C ALA A 46 -10.41 17.56 -1.72
N ALA A 47 -9.19 17.91 -2.11
CA ALA A 47 -8.91 18.51 -3.42
C ALA A 47 -8.88 17.48 -4.57
N TYR A 48 -8.92 16.17 -4.26
CA TYR A 48 -8.84 15.11 -5.27
C TYR A 48 -10.20 14.47 -5.52
N PRO A 49 -10.49 14.02 -6.77
CA PRO A 49 -11.68 13.23 -7.07
C PRO A 49 -11.50 11.79 -6.56
N LEU A 50 -11.43 11.65 -5.22
CA LEU A 50 -11.14 10.41 -4.52
C LEU A 50 -12.23 9.37 -4.72
N GLN A 51 -11.87 8.19 -5.23
CA GLN A 51 -12.77 7.07 -5.50
C GLN A 51 -12.76 6.02 -4.38
N GLY A 52 -11.84 6.15 -3.43
CA GLY A 52 -11.65 5.23 -2.32
C GLY A 52 -10.18 5.08 -1.96
N GLY A 53 -9.87 4.05 -1.15
CA GLY A 53 -8.49 3.81 -0.77
C GLY A 53 -8.29 2.64 0.18
N VAL A 54 -7.06 2.50 0.67
CA VAL A 54 -6.64 1.38 1.51
C VAL A 54 -5.96 1.89 2.78
N VAL A 55 -6.60 1.63 3.91
CA VAL A 55 -6.00 1.85 5.24
C VAL A 55 -5.01 0.73 5.51
N VAL A 56 -3.75 1.06 5.70
CA VAL A 56 -2.67 0.11 5.94
C VAL A 56 -2.20 0.22 7.39
N SER A 57 -2.07 -0.92 8.08
CA SER A 57 -1.53 -0.94 9.45
C SER A 57 -0.05 -0.57 9.48
N GLY A 58 0.31 0.37 10.36
CA GLY A 58 1.70 0.69 10.68
C GLY A 58 2.26 -0.20 11.80
N SER A 59 3.59 -0.22 11.94
CA SER A 59 4.27 -1.02 12.99
C SER A 59 3.85 -0.65 14.41
N PHE A 60 3.35 0.55 14.60
CA PHE A 60 2.89 1.08 15.89
C PHE A 60 1.48 0.61 16.29
N GLN A 61 0.81 -0.13 15.44
CA GLN A 61 -0.52 -0.72 15.72
C GLN A 61 -0.43 -2.19 16.15
N GLY A 62 0.74 -2.81 15.98
CA GLY A 62 0.94 -4.22 16.31
C GLY A 62 -0.09 -5.10 15.65
N PHE A 63 -0.77 -5.91 16.45
CA PHE A 63 -1.86 -6.79 16.00
C PHE A 63 -3.26 -6.31 16.44
N ASP A 64 -3.41 -5.04 16.83
CA ASP A 64 -4.74 -4.48 17.10
C ASP A 64 -5.47 -4.13 15.80
N GLN A 65 -6.68 -4.64 15.65
CA GLN A 65 -7.52 -4.43 14.47
C GLN A 65 -8.71 -3.50 14.75
N SER A 66 -8.90 -3.11 16.00
CA SER A 66 -10.09 -2.34 16.41
C SER A 66 -10.17 -0.98 15.73
N TYR A 67 -9.04 -0.27 15.64
CA TYR A 67 -8.96 0.99 14.94
C TYR A 67 -9.27 0.86 13.45
N LEU A 68 -8.77 -0.23 12.79
CA LEU A 68 -8.94 -0.47 11.35
C LEU A 68 -10.41 -0.72 11.01
N VAL A 69 -11.07 -1.58 11.78
CA VAL A 69 -12.51 -1.86 11.58
C VAL A 69 -13.33 -0.59 11.75
N ALA A 70 -13.06 0.22 12.78
CA ALA A 70 -13.74 1.48 13.00
C ALA A 70 -13.45 2.50 11.87
N ALA A 71 -12.21 2.57 11.38
CA ALA A 71 -11.84 3.43 10.27
C ALA A 71 -12.57 3.05 8.98
N LEU A 72 -12.64 1.74 8.64
CA LEU A 72 -13.34 1.26 7.46
C LEU A 72 -14.84 1.54 7.52
N GLN A 73 -15.49 1.35 8.69
CA GLN A 73 -16.89 1.72 8.90
C GLN A 73 -17.13 3.21 8.68
N ARG A 74 -16.21 4.06 9.15
CA ARG A 74 -16.33 5.52 9.02
C ARG A 74 -16.02 6.02 7.60
N LEU A 75 -15.05 5.44 6.91
CA LEU A 75 -14.67 5.80 5.54
C LEU A 75 -15.69 5.31 4.50
N GLY A 76 -16.30 4.15 4.74
CA GLY A 76 -17.36 3.60 3.89
C GLY A 76 -16.87 2.56 2.85
N PRO A 77 -17.79 2.09 1.99
CA PRO A 77 -17.58 0.89 1.15
C PRO A 77 -16.54 1.07 0.03
N GLY A 78 -16.12 2.30 -0.27
CA GLY A 78 -15.03 2.57 -1.20
C GLY A 78 -13.64 2.28 -0.63
N PHE A 79 -13.53 1.85 0.65
CA PHE A 79 -12.26 1.66 1.31
C PHE A 79 -12.05 0.21 1.74
N ALA A 80 -10.80 -0.24 1.63
CA ALA A 80 -10.32 -1.54 2.11
C ALA A 80 -9.27 -1.39 3.22
N GLY A 81 -8.97 -2.49 3.89
CA GLY A 81 -7.92 -2.57 4.90
C GLY A 81 -6.82 -3.56 4.54
N VAL A 82 -5.60 -3.25 4.94
CA VAL A 82 -4.47 -4.18 4.98
C VAL A 82 -3.88 -4.14 6.38
N THR A 83 -3.79 -5.30 7.02
CA THR A 83 -3.46 -5.37 8.44
C THR A 83 -2.30 -6.31 8.76
N GLN A 84 -1.71 -6.15 9.92
CA GLN A 84 -0.73 -7.08 10.48
C GLN A 84 -1.46 -8.12 11.33
N LEU A 85 -1.13 -9.39 11.18
CA LEU A 85 -1.73 -10.50 11.93
C LEU A 85 -0.62 -11.42 12.45
N PRO A 86 -0.82 -12.08 13.60
CA PRO A 86 0.03 -13.18 14.00
C PRO A 86 -0.16 -14.38 13.06
N GLY A 87 0.86 -15.21 12.89
CA GLY A 87 0.80 -16.35 11.97
C GLY A 87 -0.24 -17.40 12.36
N ASP A 88 -0.58 -17.49 13.65
CA ASP A 88 -1.56 -18.40 14.24
C ASP A 88 -2.99 -17.82 14.35
N VAL A 89 -3.27 -16.65 13.72
CA VAL A 89 -4.61 -16.05 13.71
C VAL A 89 -5.66 -17.09 13.31
N ASP A 90 -6.78 -17.15 14.04
CA ASP A 90 -7.80 -18.14 13.74
C ASP A 90 -8.70 -17.76 12.55
N ASP A 91 -9.42 -18.74 12.03
CA ASP A 91 -10.29 -18.58 10.87
C ASP A 91 -11.52 -17.72 11.14
N ALA A 92 -12.00 -17.69 12.38
CA ALA A 92 -13.13 -16.86 12.77
C ALA A 92 -12.76 -15.38 12.68
N GLU A 93 -11.56 -15.02 13.13
CA GLU A 93 -11.03 -13.65 13.04
C GLU A 93 -10.76 -13.26 11.60
N LEU A 94 -10.17 -14.12 10.78
CA LEU A 94 -9.99 -13.86 9.34
C LEU A 94 -11.32 -13.56 8.65
N ASN A 95 -12.36 -14.35 8.90
CA ASN A 95 -13.69 -14.13 8.35
C ASN A 95 -14.35 -12.85 8.88
N ARG A 96 -14.11 -12.49 10.14
CA ARG A 96 -14.60 -11.24 10.74
C ARG A 96 -13.98 -10.02 10.05
N LEU A 97 -12.68 -10.07 9.84
CA LEU A 97 -11.93 -8.98 9.19
C LEU A 97 -12.30 -8.85 7.71
N ASP A 98 -12.52 -9.97 7.00
CA ASP A 98 -12.97 -9.94 5.59
C ASP A 98 -14.31 -9.24 5.45
N ARG A 99 -15.29 -9.58 6.32
CA ARG A 99 -16.60 -8.88 6.36
C ARG A 99 -16.47 -7.40 6.70
N ALA A 100 -15.44 -7.02 7.46
CA ALA A 100 -15.17 -5.62 7.78
C ALA A 100 -14.49 -4.85 6.64
N GLY A 101 -14.07 -5.52 5.55
CA GLY A 101 -13.45 -4.89 4.39
C GLY A 101 -11.92 -5.04 4.33
N VAL A 102 -11.30 -5.86 5.16
CA VAL A 102 -9.88 -6.20 5.04
C VAL A 102 -9.65 -7.06 3.80
N ARG A 103 -8.52 -6.84 3.09
CA ARG A 103 -8.19 -7.50 1.83
C ARG A 103 -6.75 -8.00 1.75
N GLY A 104 -5.96 -7.83 2.80
CA GLY A 104 -4.58 -8.29 2.79
C GLY A 104 -3.91 -8.31 4.15
N VAL A 105 -2.80 -9.05 4.23
CA VAL A 105 -1.92 -9.13 5.41
C VAL A 105 -0.58 -8.47 5.12
N ARG A 106 -0.14 -7.59 6.00
CA ARG A 106 1.12 -6.85 5.86
C ARG A 106 2.25 -7.50 6.63
N PHE A 107 3.38 -7.68 5.97
CA PHE A 107 4.67 -8.02 6.55
C PHE A 107 5.59 -6.81 6.54
N ASN A 108 5.81 -6.21 7.70
CA ASN A 108 6.68 -5.06 7.87
C ASN A 108 8.10 -5.51 8.21
N LEU A 109 8.85 -5.99 7.24
CA LEU A 109 10.19 -6.54 7.43
C LEU A 109 11.25 -5.44 7.64
N TYR A 110 10.94 -4.22 7.22
CA TYR A 110 11.87 -3.08 7.39
C TYR A 110 11.84 -2.47 8.80
N ARG A 111 10.65 -2.34 9.40
CA ARG A 111 10.47 -1.73 10.73
C ARG A 111 10.17 -2.75 11.84
N GLY A 112 9.72 -3.96 11.46
CA GLY A 112 9.20 -4.95 12.39
C GLY A 112 7.78 -4.65 12.87
N GLY A 113 7.30 -5.39 13.86
CA GLY A 113 5.94 -5.25 14.40
C GLY A 113 4.86 -6.04 13.64
N SER A 114 5.27 -6.92 12.72
CA SER A 114 4.43 -7.89 12.01
C SER A 114 4.84 -9.32 12.34
N ALA A 115 4.16 -10.32 11.76
CA ALA A 115 4.59 -11.71 11.77
C ALA A 115 6.00 -11.88 11.16
N ALA A 116 6.67 -12.96 11.52
CA ALA A 116 8.01 -13.26 11.04
C ALA A 116 8.00 -13.66 9.56
N VAL A 117 9.12 -13.43 8.86
CA VAL A 117 9.26 -13.78 7.44
C VAL A 117 9.17 -15.31 7.20
N ASP A 118 9.46 -16.11 8.22
CA ASP A 118 9.35 -17.58 8.11
C ASP A 118 7.90 -18.06 8.04
N GLU A 119 6.93 -17.23 8.45
CA GLU A 119 5.49 -17.54 8.36
C GLU A 119 4.88 -17.06 7.03
N LEU A 120 5.66 -16.34 6.19
CA LEU A 120 5.17 -15.63 5.02
C LEU A 120 4.41 -16.53 4.05
N GLU A 121 4.98 -17.65 3.63
CA GLU A 121 4.38 -18.54 2.64
C GLU A 121 3.11 -19.19 3.19
N GLN A 122 3.17 -19.68 4.42
CA GLN A 122 2.01 -20.30 5.06
C GLN A 122 0.84 -19.34 5.18
N VAL A 123 1.10 -18.12 5.64
CA VAL A 123 0.06 -17.09 5.77
C VAL A 123 -0.45 -16.68 4.39
N ALA A 124 0.44 -16.44 3.41
CA ALA A 124 0.08 -16.00 2.06
C ALA A 124 -0.88 -16.98 1.38
N TRP A 125 -0.54 -18.26 1.36
CA TRP A 125 -1.39 -19.30 0.77
C TRP A 125 -2.70 -19.45 1.51
N ARG A 126 -2.67 -19.49 2.84
CA ARG A 126 -3.88 -19.64 3.67
C ARG A 126 -4.88 -18.52 3.44
N VAL A 127 -4.44 -17.25 3.46
CA VAL A 127 -5.35 -16.11 3.32
C VAL A 127 -5.83 -15.96 1.87
N TYR A 128 -5.01 -16.36 0.89
CA TYR A 128 -5.39 -16.33 -0.52
C TYR A 128 -6.44 -17.40 -0.84
N GLU A 129 -6.19 -18.65 -0.50
CA GLU A 129 -7.11 -19.76 -0.78
C GLU A 129 -8.46 -19.58 -0.08
N ARG A 130 -8.44 -19.02 1.13
CA ARG A 130 -9.64 -18.82 1.92
C ARG A 130 -10.45 -17.60 1.52
N LEU A 131 -9.81 -16.47 1.28
CA LEU A 131 -10.44 -15.15 1.18
C LEU A 131 -10.05 -14.38 -0.09
N GLY A 132 -9.10 -14.89 -0.87
CA GLY A 132 -8.51 -14.18 -2.00
C GLY A 132 -7.69 -12.96 -1.56
N TRP A 133 -7.18 -12.94 -0.33
CA TRP A 133 -6.33 -11.85 0.15
C TRP A 133 -4.92 -11.98 -0.41
N HIS A 134 -4.22 -10.85 -0.45
CA HIS A 134 -2.80 -10.78 -0.80
C HIS A 134 -1.92 -10.57 0.44
N VAL A 135 -0.63 -10.76 0.27
CA VAL A 135 0.36 -10.28 1.23
C VAL A 135 1.01 -8.99 0.72
N GLU A 136 1.24 -8.05 1.64
CA GLU A 136 1.86 -6.76 1.38
C GLU A 136 3.18 -6.66 2.14
N LEU A 137 4.27 -6.29 1.47
CA LEU A 137 5.60 -6.29 2.08
C LEU A 137 6.21 -4.89 2.07
N TYR A 138 6.64 -4.45 3.26
CA TYR A 138 7.52 -3.31 3.43
C TYR A 138 8.93 -3.80 3.77
N LEU A 139 9.86 -3.68 2.82
CA LEU A 139 11.20 -4.25 2.92
C LEU A 139 12.23 -3.40 2.15
N SER A 140 13.53 -3.60 2.45
CA SER A 140 14.63 -2.98 1.70
C SER A 140 14.94 -3.74 0.42
N GLY A 141 15.72 -3.13 -0.48
CA GLY A 141 16.16 -3.76 -1.72
C GLY A 141 16.96 -5.03 -1.50
N ASP A 142 17.83 -5.08 -0.49
CA ASP A 142 18.58 -6.29 -0.14
C ASP A 142 17.65 -7.43 0.30
N ALA A 143 16.66 -7.14 1.12
CA ALA A 143 15.66 -8.12 1.53
C ALA A 143 14.79 -8.56 0.34
N LEU A 144 14.47 -7.64 -0.58
CA LEU A 144 13.74 -7.96 -1.80
C LEU A 144 14.52 -8.95 -2.69
N ILE A 145 15.83 -8.72 -2.88
CA ILE A 145 16.71 -9.63 -3.62
C ILE A 145 16.75 -11.01 -2.95
N ALA A 146 16.93 -11.04 -1.64
CA ALA A 146 17.02 -12.28 -0.87
C ALA A 146 15.71 -13.10 -0.92
N LEU A 147 14.57 -12.43 -1.03
CA LEU A 147 13.25 -13.06 -1.02
C LEU A 147 12.65 -13.25 -2.42
N GLU A 148 13.30 -12.80 -3.49
CA GLU A 148 12.74 -12.75 -4.85
C GLU A 148 12.06 -14.07 -5.26
N SER A 149 12.77 -15.20 -5.16
CA SER A 149 12.24 -16.51 -5.54
C SER A 149 11.05 -16.95 -4.68
N ARG A 150 11.04 -16.60 -3.39
CA ARG A 150 9.92 -16.88 -2.49
C ARG A 150 8.70 -16.06 -2.88
N LEU A 151 8.89 -14.75 -3.13
CA LEU A 151 7.82 -13.83 -3.50
C LEU A 151 7.21 -14.18 -4.86
N ALA A 152 8.03 -14.60 -5.83
CA ALA A 152 7.59 -15.06 -7.15
C ALA A 152 6.68 -16.30 -7.08
N ALA A 153 6.82 -17.13 -6.05
CA ALA A 153 6.02 -18.33 -5.84
C ALA A 153 4.69 -18.07 -5.11
N LEU A 154 4.47 -16.85 -4.59
CA LEU A 154 3.24 -16.55 -3.83
C LEU A 154 2.06 -16.18 -4.75
N PRO A 155 0.82 -16.47 -4.33
CA PRO A 155 -0.36 -16.31 -5.19
C PRO A 155 -0.73 -14.85 -5.48
N ALA A 156 -0.50 -13.95 -4.52
CA ALA A 156 -0.80 -12.52 -4.66
C ALA A 156 0.09 -11.69 -3.73
N VAL A 157 0.85 -10.77 -4.31
CA VAL A 157 1.85 -9.96 -3.58
C VAL A 157 1.76 -8.50 -3.99
N ALA A 158 1.91 -7.59 -3.01
CA ALA A 158 2.17 -6.17 -3.23
C ALA A 158 3.45 -5.73 -2.49
N ILE A 159 4.25 -4.90 -3.14
CA ILE A 159 5.49 -4.33 -2.56
C ILE A 159 5.30 -2.84 -2.30
N ASP A 160 5.58 -2.40 -1.08
CA ASP A 160 5.48 -1.00 -0.69
C ASP A 160 6.62 -0.14 -1.25
N HIS A 161 6.33 1.15 -1.44
CA HIS A 161 7.30 2.22 -1.70
C HIS A 161 8.30 1.92 -2.84
N LEU A 162 7.83 1.35 -3.95
CA LEU A 162 8.65 1.05 -5.13
C LEU A 162 9.90 0.19 -4.83
N GLY A 163 9.85 -0.63 -3.76
CA GLY A 163 10.97 -1.45 -3.31
C GLY A 163 12.02 -0.69 -2.51
N LEU A 164 11.75 0.53 -2.09
CA LEU A 164 12.45 1.41 -1.14
C LEU A 164 13.84 1.88 -1.57
N THR A 165 14.71 1.00 -2.08
CA THR A 165 16.11 1.32 -2.41
C THR A 165 16.48 0.96 -3.86
N ALA A 166 17.57 1.52 -4.36
CA ALA A 166 18.03 1.33 -5.74
C ALA A 166 18.38 -0.13 -6.03
N GLU A 167 19.03 -0.80 -5.10
CA GLU A 167 19.61 -2.16 -5.24
C GLU A 167 18.58 -3.21 -5.63
N GLY A 168 17.36 -3.14 -5.08
CA GLY A 168 16.27 -4.07 -5.37
C GLY A 168 15.60 -3.89 -6.73
N GLY A 169 16.02 -2.89 -7.53
CA GLY A 169 15.31 -2.47 -8.73
C GLY A 169 15.11 -3.56 -9.78
N THR A 170 16.16 -4.32 -10.09
CA THR A 170 16.10 -5.40 -11.08
C THR A 170 15.22 -6.58 -10.61
N ALA A 171 15.32 -6.94 -9.33
CA ALA A 171 14.45 -7.97 -8.75
C ALA A 171 12.99 -7.53 -8.76
N LEU A 172 12.72 -6.25 -8.45
CA LEU A 172 11.36 -5.70 -8.47
C LEU A 172 10.74 -5.73 -9.88
N LEU A 173 11.53 -5.44 -10.93
CA LEU A 173 11.07 -5.51 -12.32
C LEU A 173 10.67 -6.94 -12.70
N ARG A 174 11.53 -7.94 -12.41
CA ARG A 174 11.20 -9.35 -12.68
C ARG A 174 9.95 -9.82 -11.93
N LEU A 175 9.77 -9.39 -10.69
CA LEU A 175 8.56 -9.67 -9.90
C LEU A 175 7.32 -8.99 -10.51
N ALA A 176 7.45 -7.75 -10.97
CA ALA A 176 6.36 -7.04 -11.65
C ALA A 176 5.93 -7.73 -12.95
N GLU A 177 6.88 -8.21 -13.77
CA GLU A 177 6.62 -9.03 -14.98
C GLU A 177 5.79 -10.27 -14.66
N GLN A 178 5.96 -10.85 -13.47
CA GLN A 178 5.24 -12.02 -12.98
C GLN A 178 3.90 -11.66 -12.29
N GLY A 179 3.52 -10.39 -12.28
CA GLY A 179 2.22 -9.93 -11.75
C GLY A 179 2.22 -9.42 -10.31
N VAL A 180 3.38 -9.35 -9.66
CA VAL A 180 3.51 -8.69 -8.35
C VAL A 180 3.12 -7.23 -8.49
N ARG A 181 2.31 -6.73 -7.57
CA ARG A 181 1.90 -5.32 -7.53
C ARG A 181 2.94 -4.49 -6.79
N VAL A 182 3.04 -3.22 -7.17
CA VAL A 182 4.02 -2.30 -6.61
C VAL A 182 3.32 -0.99 -6.26
N LYS A 183 3.42 -0.57 -5.01
CA LYS A 183 2.83 0.70 -4.59
C LYS A 183 3.74 1.87 -4.93
N ALA A 184 3.26 2.71 -5.81
CA ALA A 184 3.85 4.01 -6.16
C ALA A 184 3.49 5.01 -5.06
N CYS A 185 4.13 4.89 -3.91
CA CYS A 185 3.90 5.70 -2.73
C CYS A 185 5.20 5.99 -1.99
N GLY A 186 5.16 6.91 -1.02
CA GLY A 186 6.31 7.22 -0.19
C GLY A 186 7.50 7.78 -0.99
N PHE A 187 7.26 8.65 -1.96
CA PHE A 187 8.30 9.19 -2.85
C PHE A 187 9.42 9.94 -2.12
N GLY A 188 9.18 10.39 -0.90
CA GLY A 188 10.22 10.96 -0.04
C GLY A 188 11.10 9.94 0.69
N ARG A 189 10.85 8.63 0.51
CA ARG A 189 11.59 7.54 1.16
C ARG A 189 12.63 6.88 0.26
N VAL A 190 12.45 7.01 -1.06
CA VAL A 190 13.28 6.29 -2.05
C VAL A 190 14.58 7.04 -2.35
N ASP A 191 15.63 6.30 -2.69
CA ASP A 191 16.98 6.81 -2.94
C ASP A 191 17.42 6.73 -4.42
N PHE A 192 16.44 6.60 -5.33
CA PHE A 192 16.66 6.48 -6.77
C PHE A 192 15.82 7.49 -7.58
N PRO A 193 16.15 7.71 -8.87
CA PRO A 193 15.34 8.55 -9.75
C PRO A 193 13.93 7.95 -9.94
N LEU A 194 12.92 8.63 -9.44
CA LEU A 194 11.53 8.15 -9.40
C LEU A 194 10.97 7.88 -10.78
N GLU A 195 11.14 8.83 -11.71
CA GLU A 195 10.52 8.83 -13.03
C GLU A 195 10.99 7.64 -13.88
N SER A 196 12.27 7.30 -13.78
CA SER A 196 12.82 6.12 -14.49
C SER A 196 12.27 4.80 -13.94
N ARG A 197 12.11 4.71 -12.61
CA ARG A 197 11.52 3.53 -11.95
C ARG A 197 10.04 3.38 -12.31
N LEU A 198 9.27 4.46 -12.32
CA LEU A 198 7.85 4.43 -12.72
C LEU A 198 7.69 3.94 -14.17
N ARG A 199 8.49 4.49 -15.10
CA ARG A 199 8.45 4.06 -16.51
C ARG A 199 8.81 2.58 -16.66
N ALA A 200 9.93 2.16 -16.07
CA ALA A 200 10.39 0.78 -16.19
C ALA A 200 9.35 -0.24 -15.64
N LEU A 201 8.72 0.05 -14.50
CA LEU A 201 7.67 -0.81 -13.93
C LEU A 201 6.41 -0.81 -14.79
N ASN A 202 5.97 0.34 -15.31
CA ASN A 202 4.81 0.40 -16.20
C ASN A 202 5.05 -0.31 -17.54
N GLU A 203 6.27 -0.30 -18.06
CA GLU A 203 6.69 -1.04 -19.26
C GLU A 203 6.73 -2.54 -18.98
N ALA A 204 7.28 -2.97 -17.83
CA ALA A 204 7.35 -4.38 -17.43
C ALA A 204 5.94 -4.97 -17.29
N HIS A 205 5.01 -4.26 -16.65
CA HIS A 205 3.62 -4.70 -16.51
C HIS A 205 2.70 -3.49 -16.27
N PRO A 206 1.85 -3.09 -17.22
CA PRO A 206 0.99 -1.90 -17.10
C PRO A 206 0.00 -1.92 -15.91
N GLY A 207 -0.31 -3.11 -15.40
CA GLY A 207 -1.18 -3.31 -14.24
C GLY A 207 -0.44 -3.34 -12.90
N CYS A 208 0.89 -3.26 -12.84
CA CYS A 208 1.62 -3.50 -11.59
C CYS A 208 1.58 -2.31 -10.62
N LEU A 209 1.63 -1.07 -11.12
CA LEU A 209 1.72 0.13 -10.30
C LEU A 209 0.36 0.53 -9.71
N MET A 210 0.35 0.86 -8.43
CA MET A 210 -0.80 1.40 -7.71
C MET A 210 -0.36 2.63 -6.90
N PHE A 211 -1.00 3.78 -7.12
CA PHE A 211 -0.70 5.00 -6.36
C PHE A 211 -1.08 4.85 -4.89
N GLY A 212 -0.30 5.47 -4.01
CA GLY A 212 -0.63 5.67 -2.61
C GLY A 212 -0.01 6.97 -2.07
N SER A 213 -0.72 7.67 -1.21
CA SER A 213 -0.22 8.91 -0.60
C SER A 213 0.83 8.66 0.49
N ASP A 214 0.80 7.51 1.13
CA ASP A 214 1.59 7.21 2.34
C ASP A 214 1.28 8.18 3.51
N LEU A 215 0.11 8.86 3.49
CA LEU A 215 -0.30 9.77 4.57
C LEU A 215 -0.43 9.05 5.92
N PRO A 216 -0.06 9.71 7.02
CA PRO A 216 0.54 11.03 7.14
C PRO A 216 2.05 11.05 6.90
N SER A 217 2.62 10.02 6.27
CA SER A 217 4.05 9.88 5.93
C SER A 217 4.95 9.73 7.17
N THR A 218 4.52 8.90 8.11
CA THR A 218 5.26 8.66 9.36
C THR A 218 6.71 8.27 9.11
N ARG A 219 7.67 8.95 9.76
CA ARG A 219 9.12 8.73 9.57
C ARG A 219 9.65 8.91 8.15
N ALA A 220 8.86 9.47 7.21
CA ALA A 220 9.38 9.78 5.89
C ALA A 220 10.30 11.01 5.97
N PRO A 221 11.44 11.02 5.29
CA PRO A 221 12.27 12.22 5.18
C PRO A 221 11.53 13.40 4.55
N ARG A 222 10.64 13.11 3.60
CA ARG A 222 9.72 14.07 2.99
C ARG A 222 8.31 13.46 2.96
N PRO A 223 7.30 14.15 3.49
CA PRO A 223 5.91 13.70 3.40
C PRO A 223 5.38 13.81 1.96
N PHE A 224 4.18 13.23 1.76
CA PHE A 224 3.42 13.35 0.52
C PHE A 224 3.16 14.83 0.15
N GLN A 225 3.36 15.15 -1.12
CA GLN A 225 3.09 16.45 -1.71
C GLN A 225 2.16 16.31 -2.91
N ASP A 226 1.36 17.33 -3.18
CA ASP A 226 0.43 17.30 -4.33
C ASP A 226 1.17 17.16 -5.67
N ALA A 227 2.39 17.69 -5.75
CA ALA A 227 3.28 17.51 -6.90
C ALA A 227 3.62 16.03 -7.19
N ASP A 228 3.51 15.13 -6.21
CA ASP A 228 3.80 13.69 -6.40
C ASP A 228 2.81 13.03 -7.37
N VAL A 229 1.54 13.49 -7.40
CA VAL A 229 0.55 13.07 -8.40
C VAL A 229 0.95 13.55 -9.79
N GLY A 230 1.37 14.81 -9.91
CA GLY A 230 1.88 15.40 -11.16
C GLY A 230 3.05 14.61 -11.72
N ARG A 231 4.00 14.19 -10.89
CA ARG A 231 5.16 13.37 -11.29
C ARG A 231 4.76 12.05 -11.95
N ILE A 232 3.70 11.39 -11.49
CA ILE A 232 3.17 10.18 -12.13
C ILE A 232 2.63 10.52 -13.52
N ILE A 233 1.83 11.57 -13.63
CA ILE A 233 1.21 11.98 -14.89
C ILE A 233 2.28 12.38 -15.92
N ASP A 234 3.25 13.17 -15.51
CA ASP A 234 4.34 13.64 -16.36
C ASP A 234 5.28 12.51 -16.81
N SER A 235 5.45 11.50 -15.94
CA SER A 235 6.31 10.35 -16.26
C SER A 235 5.67 9.37 -17.23
N LEU A 236 4.34 9.16 -17.15
CA LEU A 236 3.65 8.05 -17.80
C LEU A 236 2.64 8.50 -18.88
N GLY A 237 2.24 9.76 -18.89
CA GLY A 237 1.13 10.25 -19.71
C GLY A 237 -0.24 9.84 -19.17
N ASP A 238 -1.30 10.51 -19.61
CA ASP A 238 -2.64 10.44 -19.01
C ASP A 238 -3.23 9.02 -18.94
N ALA A 239 -3.11 8.26 -20.02
CA ALA A 239 -3.73 6.93 -20.08
C ALA A 239 -3.09 5.93 -19.13
N ALA A 240 -1.76 5.95 -18.96
CA ALA A 240 -1.07 5.10 -18.00
C ALA A 240 -1.21 5.65 -16.58
N ALA A 241 -1.18 6.97 -16.41
CA ALA A 241 -1.41 7.61 -15.12
C ALA A 241 -2.80 7.30 -14.55
N LEU A 242 -3.85 7.28 -15.38
CA LEU A 242 -5.20 6.88 -14.93
C LEU A 242 -5.21 5.47 -14.33
N ARG A 243 -4.56 4.52 -14.99
CA ARG A 243 -4.43 3.16 -14.44
C ARG A 243 -3.72 3.13 -13.10
N VAL A 244 -2.58 3.84 -13.00
CA VAL A 244 -1.78 3.88 -11.77
C VAL A 244 -2.48 4.62 -10.64
N LEU A 245 -3.13 5.73 -10.95
CA LEU A 245 -3.80 6.58 -9.95
C LEU A 245 -5.13 5.97 -9.46
N CYS A 246 -5.76 5.08 -10.23
CA CYS A 246 -7.08 4.58 -9.88
C CYS A 246 -7.31 3.11 -10.21
N ASP A 247 -7.29 2.73 -11.50
CA ASP A 247 -7.91 1.50 -11.98
C ASP A 247 -7.20 0.23 -11.47
N ASN A 248 -5.86 0.23 -11.46
CA ASN A 248 -5.07 -0.92 -11.03
C ASN A 248 -5.35 -1.30 -9.57
N ALA A 249 -5.42 -0.30 -8.69
CA ALA A 249 -5.70 -0.53 -7.27
C ALA A 249 -7.15 -0.96 -7.05
N ARG A 250 -8.12 -0.31 -7.68
CA ARG A 250 -9.54 -0.73 -7.57
C ARG A 250 -9.75 -2.18 -7.97
N ALA A 251 -9.13 -2.60 -9.08
CA ALA A 251 -9.20 -3.99 -9.53
C ALA A 251 -8.53 -4.95 -8.53
N PHE A 252 -7.34 -4.61 -8.04
CA PHE A 252 -6.58 -5.46 -7.12
C PHE A 252 -7.27 -5.64 -5.76
N TYR A 253 -7.81 -4.57 -5.19
CA TYR A 253 -8.55 -4.61 -3.92
C TYR A 253 -10.03 -5.00 -4.08
N ARG A 254 -10.51 -5.21 -5.31
CA ARG A 254 -11.90 -5.61 -5.62
C ARG A 254 -12.91 -4.59 -5.09
N ILE A 255 -12.66 -3.29 -5.31
CA ILE A 255 -13.51 -2.20 -4.88
C ILE A 255 -14.31 -1.68 -6.07
N GLY A 256 -15.65 -1.77 -5.98
CA GLY A 256 -16.58 -1.25 -7.02
C GLY A 256 -16.47 -1.97 -8.37
N THR A 257 -16.10 -3.24 -8.34
CA THR A 257 -16.16 -4.17 -9.48
C THR A 257 -17.46 -4.96 -9.46
#